data_2fc7ac83b0a951c04cc13cc6d95cfc87
#
_entry.id   2fc7ac83b0a951c04cc13cc6d95cfc87
#
_cell.length_a   1.000
_cell.length_b   1.000
_cell.length_c   1.000
_cell.angle_alpha   90.00
_cell.angle_beta   90.00
_cell.angle_gamma   90.00
#
_symmetry.space_group_name_H-M   'P 1'
#
loop_
_entity.id
_entity.type
_entity.pdbx_description
1 polymer ?
#
loop_
_entity_poly.entity_id
_entity_poly.type
_entity_poly.pdbx_seq_one_letter_code
_entity_poly.pdbx_strand_id
1 'polypeptide(L)'
;EYDIKIKWPNKFSRFIGDKPFGLIIADYLGFNVPYTTVISRNVPPFSFGQETGLREKWIRTAPIVKEPGKYYTGDKWTDPFILMQKEELKGDNQINIASVLSQSAVEAVYSGGALIGKNQDNDVIEGVAGKGDNFMVGADYLDFLPDSVLLKLKALLNEIRKYYYLLGDVSIEWVFDGTKIWLVQLNQIKDTGLG
;
A
#
# COMPACT_ATOMS: atom_id res chain seq x y z
N GLU A 1 -4.06 -7.42 30.24
CA GLU A 1 -4.43 -6.60 29.07
C GLU A 1 -4.28 -7.46 27.82
N TYR A 2 -5.35 -7.66 27.08
CA TYR A 2 -5.26 -8.40 25.82
C TYR A 2 -4.69 -7.44 24.76
N ASP A 3 -3.61 -7.86 24.09
CA ASP A 3 -3.05 -7.15 22.93
C ASP A 3 -4.00 -7.36 21.74
N ILE A 4 -4.84 -6.36 21.45
CA ILE A 4 -5.85 -6.39 20.39
C ILE A 4 -5.30 -5.93 19.03
N LYS A 5 -4.00 -5.64 18.93
CA LYS A 5 -3.38 -5.19 17.68
C LYS A 5 -3.45 -6.27 16.60
N ILE A 6 -3.88 -5.87 15.43
CA ILE A 6 -3.73 -6.70 14.23
C ILE A 6 -2.25 -6.69 13.87
N LYS A 7 -1.65 -7.87 13.81
CA LYS A 7 -0.23 -8.02 13.43
C LYS A 7 -0.12 -8.70 12.08
N TRP A 8 0.69 -8.12 11.19
CA TRP A 8 1.12 -8.80 9.97
C TRP A 8 2.60 -8.52 9.69
N PRO A 9 3.34 -9.43 9.05
CA PRO A 9 2.83 -10.67 8.43
C PRO A 9 2.26 -11.67 9.43
N ASN A 10 1.15 -12.32 9.02
CA ASN A 10 0.51 -13.42 9.75
C ASN A 10 0.20 -14.57 8.79
N LYS A 11 -0.42 -15.66 9.27
CA LYS A 11 -0.74 -16.81 8.42
C LYS A 11 -1.61 -16.43 7.22
N PHE A 12 -2.61 -15.57 7.42
CA PHE A 12 -3.51 -15.14 6.34
C PHE A 12 -2.80 -14.20 5.36
N SER A 13 -2.05 -13.22 5.85
CA SER A 13 -1.33 -12.29 4.97
C SER A 13 -0.29 -12.98 4.08
N ARG A 14 0.25 -14.13 4.52
CA ARG A 14 1.16 -14.93 3.69
C ARG A 14 0.48 -15.60 2.50
N PHE A 15 -0.82 -15.91 2.59
CA PHE A 15 -1.56 -16.49 1.47
C PHE A 15 -1.84 -15.48 0.35
N ILE A 16 -2.02 -14.23 0.68
CA ILE A 16 -2.38 -13.17 -0.27
C ILE A 16 -1.28 -12.12 -0.45
N GLY A 17 -0.29 -12.08 0.45
CA GLY A 17 0.76 -11.06 0.52
C GLY A 17 0.42 -9.89 1.44
N ASP A 18 1.43 -9.23 1.96
CA ASP A 18 1.26 -8.13 2.91
C ASP A 18 0.64 -6.89 2.28
N LYS A 19 0.91 -6.62 1.00
CA LYS A 19 0.33 -5.47 0.27
C LYS A 19 -1.19 -5.52 0.22
N PRO A 20 -1.83 -6.60 -0.32
CA PRO A 20 -3.29 -6.69 -0.32
C PRO A 20 -3.86 -6.78 1.08
N PHE A 21 -3.17 -7.42 2.03
CA PHE A 21 -3.65 -7.50 3.40
C PHE A 21 -3.78 -6.10 4.04
N GLY A 22 -2.77 -5.25 3.93
CA GLY A 22 -2.84 -3.87 4.43
C GLY A 22 -3.95 -3.06 3.77
N LEU A 23 -4.15 -3.21 2.45
CA LEU A 23 -5.23 -2.54 1.73
C LEU A 23 -6.62 -3.03 2.14
N ILE A 24 -6.81 -4.31 2.42
CA ILE A 24 -8.07 -4.85 2.96
C ILE A 24 -8.38 -4.22 4.32
N ILE A 25 -7.39 -4.10 5.19
CA ILE A 25 -7.55 -3.43 6.48
C ILE A 25 -7.98 -1.97 6.27
N ALA A 26 -7.30 -1.23 5.38
CA ALA A 26 -7.62 0.16 5.09
C ALA A 26 -9.06 0.32 4.54
N ASP A 27 -9.48 -0.54 3.62
CA ASP A 27 -10.85 -0.55 3.07
C ASP A 27 -11.89 -0.89 4.14
N TYR A 28 -11.63 -1.90 4.96
CA TYR A 28 -12.51 -2.28 6.08
C TYR A 28 -12.70 -1.16 7.11
N LEU A 29 -11.66 -0.36 7.35
CA LEU A 29 -11.70 0.80 8.24
C LEU A 29 -12.35 2.03 7.60
N GLY A 30 -12.78 1.95 6.34
CA GLY A 30 -13.53 2.99 5.63
C GLY A 30 -12.68 4.02 4.91
N PHE A 31 -11.38 3.77 4.73
CA PHE A 31 -10.52 4.66 3.95
C PHE A 31 -10.71 4.43 2.43
N ASN A 32 -10.38 5.45 1.63
CA ASN A 32 -10.48 5.36 0.18
C ASN A 32 -9.35 4.48 -0.35
N VAL A 33 -9.67 3.26 -0.74
CA VAL A 33 -8.76 2.32 -1.39
C VAL A 33 -9.23 2.12 -2.84
N PRO A 34 -8.35 2.22 -3.85
CA PRO A 34 -8.75 1.95 -5.24
C PRO A 34 -9.22 0.51 -5.40
N TYR A 35 -10.21 0.30 -6.27
CA TYR A 35 -10.74 -1.04 -6.55
C TYR A 35 -9.61 -2.00 -6.92
N THR A 36 -9.49 -3.07 -6.16
CA THR A 36 -8.39 -4.02 -6.20
C THR A 36 -8.93 -5.44 -6.30
N THR A 37 -8.44 -6.20 -7.26
CA THR A 37 -8.68 -7.64 -7.38
C THR A 37 -7.42 -8.39 -7.01
N VAL A 38 -7.54 -9.36 -6.12
CA VAL A 38 -6.46 -10.24 -5.67
C VAL A 38 -6.61 -11.59 -6.34
N ILE A 39 -5.56 -12.04 -7.02
CA ILE A 39 -5.49 -13.33 -7.69
C ILE A 39 -4.36 -14.13 -7.04
N SER A 40 -4.72 -15.22 -6.37
CA SER A 40 -3.80 -16.08 -5.61
C SER A 40 -4.01 -17.54 -5.99
N ARG A 41 -3.01 -18.38 -5.71
CA ARG A 41 -3.14 -19.84 -5.86
C ARG A 41 -3.94 -20.50 -4.73
N ASN A 42 -3.95 -19.86 -3.57
CA ASN A 42 -4.43 -20.48 -2.33
C ASN A 42 -5.85 -20.09 -1.94
N VAL A 43 -6.37 -19.02 -2.53
CA VAL A 43 -7.73 -18.52 -2.28
C VAL A 43 -8.38 -18.17 -3.61
N PRO A 44 -9.72 -18.28 -3.72
CA PRO A 44 -10.44 -17.78 -4.91
C PRO A 44 -10.17 -16.30 -5.13
N PRO A 45 -10.18 -15.81 -6.37
CA PRO A 45 -10.07 -14.38 -6.65
C PRO A 45 -11.16 -13.60 -5.93
N PHE A 46 -10.78 -12.47 -5.35
CA PHE A 46 -11.71 -11.57 -4.67
C PHE A 46 -11.33 -10.11 -4.91
N SER A 47 -12.28 -9.22 -4.69
CA SER A 47 -12.11 -7.78 -4.92
C SER A 47 -12.63 -6.98 -3.74
N PHE A 48 -12.06 -5.79 -3.58
CA PHE A 48 -12.43 -4.80 -2.56
C PHE A 48 -12.04 -3.40 -3.04
N GLY A 49 -12.36 -2.37 -2.26
CA GLY A 49 -12.06 -0.99 -2.60
C GLY A 49 -13.13 -0.32 -3.46
N GLN A 50 -12.83 0.88 -3.94
CA GLN A 50 -13.76 1.77 -4.62
C GLN A 50 -13.27 2.09 -6.03
N GLU A 51 -14.20 2.24 -6.97
CA GLU A 51 -13.89 2.68 -8.33
C GLU A 51 -13.31 4.09 -8.34
N THR A 52 -12.24 4.27 -9.11
CA THR A 52 -11.53 5.56 -9.24
C THR A 52 -12.02 6.39 -10.41
N GLY A 53 -12.88 5.81 -11.26
CA GLY A 53 -13.31 6.40 -12.52
C GLY A 53 -12.36 6.15 -13.70
N LEU A 54 -11.17 5.64 -13.46
CA LEU A 54 -10.21 5.28 -14.51
C LEU A 54 -10.33 3.80 -14.90
N ARG A 55 -10.19 3.53 -16.21
CA ARG A 55 -10.16 2.15 -16.74
C ARG A 55 -8.79 1.50 -16.64
N GLU A 56 -7.73 2.31 -16.50
CA GLU A 56 -6.36 1.85 -16.34
C GLU A 56 -6.21 1.01 -15.08
N LYS A 57 -5.44 -0.06 -15.17
CA LYS A 57 -5.14 -0.95 -14.05
C LYS A 57 -3.64 -1.06 -13.84
N TRP A 58 -3.22 -1.01 -12.59
CA TRP A 58 -1.87 -1.38 -12.17
C TRP A 58 -1.81 -2.85 -11.82
N ILE A 59 -0.82 -3.55 -12.35
CA ILE A 59 -0.56 -4.95 -12.04
C ILE A 59 0.68 -5.02 -11.15
N ARG A 60 0.54 -5.64 -9.98
CA ARG A 60 1.59 -5.74 -8.98
C ARG A 60 1.69 -7.16 -8.45
N THR A 61 2.91 -7.66 -8.26
CA THR A 61 3.12 -8.91 -7.54
C THR A 61 3.27 -8.66 -6.05
N ALA A 62 2.69 -9.54 -5.24
CA ALA A 62 2.82 -9.54 -3.80
C ALA A 62 3.56 -10.80 -3.35
N PRO A 63 4.81 -10.67 -2.86
CA PRO A 63 5.60 -11.80 -2.40
C PRO A 63 5.09 -12.34 -1.07
N ILE A 64 5.42 -13.62 -0.79
CA ILE A 64 5.19 -14.25 0.52
C ILE A 64 6.06 -13.58 1.58
N VAL A 65 7.32 -13.28 1.22
CA VAL A 65 8.26 -12.54 2.06
C VAL A 65 8.66 -11.26 1.33
N LYS A 66 8.52 -10.13 2.00
CA LYS A 66 8.80 -8.82 1.41
C LYS A 66 10.31 -8.65 1.18
N GLU A 67 10.71 -8.48 -0.07
CA GLU A 67 12.07 -8.07 -0.47
C GLU A 67 11.96 -6.76 -1.28
N PRO A 68 12.42 -5.63 -0.76
CA PRO A 68 12.32 -4.35 -1.45
C PRO A 68 12.99 -4.35 -2.83
N GLY A 69 12.35 -3.75 -3.82
CA GLY A 69 12.91 -3.54 -5.15
C GLY A 69 12.96 -4.76 -6.07
N LYS A 70 12.53 -5.95 -5.62
CA LYS A 70 12.69 -7.21 -6.38
C LYS A 70 11.48 -7.59 -7.24
N TYR A 71 10.30 -6.99 -6.99
CA TYR A 71 9.04 -7.48 -7.55
C TYR A 71 8.39 -6.53 -8.54
N TYR A 72 7.68 -7.12 -9.51
CA TYR A 72 7.07 -6.45 -10.63
C TYR A 72 5.96 -5.47 -10.21
N THR A 73 6.01 -4.28 -10.80
CA THR A 73 4.91 -3.32 -10.85
C THR A 73 4.83 -2.78 -12.28
N GLY A 74 3.67 -2.81 -12.90
CA GLY A 74 3.48 -2.36 -14.28
C GLY A 74 2.08 -1.82 -14.53
N ASP A 75 1.97 -0.97 -15.54
CA ASP A 75 0.75 -0.30 -15.99
C ASP A 75 0.04 -1.02 -17.14
N LYS A 76 0.63 -2.13 -17.63
CA LYS A 76 0.05 -2.93 -18.72
C LYS A 76 -0.53 -4.23 -18.20
N TRP A 77 -1.70 -4.57 -18.71
CA TRP A 77 -2.30 -5.86 -18.38
C TRP A 77 -1.38 -7.01 -18.77
N THR A 78 -1.19 -7.92 -17.86
CA THR A 78 -0.44 -9.17 -18.06
C THR A 78 -1.24 -10.28 -17.39
N ASP A 79 -1.27 -11.47 -17.99
CA ASP A 79 -1.88 -12.64 -17.37
C ASP A 79 -1.24 -12.90 -15.99
N PRO A 80 -2.03 -12.88 -14.90
CA PRO A 80 -1.50 -12.95 -13.55
C PRO A 80 -0.78 -14.27 -13.25
N PHE A 81 -1.21 -15.38 -13.86
CA PHE A 81 -0.57 -16.68 -13.65
C PHE A 81 0.76 -16.77 -14.39
N ILE A 82 0.84 -16.22 -15.61
CA ILE A 82 2.08 -16.10 -16.36
C ILE A 82 3.05 -15.18 -15.61
N LEU A 83 2.56 -14.07 -15.07
CA LEU A 83 3.39 -13.15 -14.29
C LEU A 83 3.93 -13.81 -13.02
N MET A 84 3.09 -14.52 -12.25
CA MET A 84 3.53 -15.29 -11.09
C MET A 84 4.64 -16.27 -11.45
N GLN A 85 4.47 -17.02 -12.52
CA GLN A 85 5.45 -18.00 -12.98
C GLN A 85 6.77 -17.33 -13.38
N LYS A 86 6.72 -16.23 -14.14
CA LYS A 86 7.92 -15.49 -14.55
C LYS A 86 8.70 -14.92 -13.38
N GLU A 87 8.00 -14.37 -12.39
CA GLU A 87 8.64 -13.80 -11.20
C GLU A 87 9.27 -14.88 -10.31
N GLU A 88 8.64 -16.05 -10.22
CA GLU A 88 9.19 -17.20 -9.48
C GLU A 88 10.42 -17.82 -10.15
N LEU A 89 10.47 -17.85 -11.48
CA LEU A 89 11.61 -18.34 -12.24
C LEU A 89 12.87 -17.45 -12.11
N LYS A 90 12.72 -16.21 -11.64
CA LYS A 90 13.86 -15.32 -11.34
C LYS A 90 14.59 -15.69 -10.04
N GLY A 91 14.05 -16.57 -9.23
CA GLY A 91 14.62 -17.02 -7.96
C GLY A 91 15.04 -18.48 -7.99
N ASP A 92 15.42 -19.03 -6.82
CA ASP A 92 15.95 -20.39 -6.64
C ASP A 92 14.86 -21.50 -6.67
N ASN A 93 13.93 -21.46 -7.63
CA ASN A 93 12.82 -22.42 -7.79
C ASN A 93 11.88 -22.56 -6.59
N GLN A 94 11.82 -21.57 -5.71
CA GLN A 94 10.87 -21.52 -4.60
C GLN A 94 9.62 -20.70 -4.96
N ILE A 95 8.47 -21.12 -4.45
CA ILE A 95 7.22 -20.36 -4.57
C ILE A 95 7.32 -19.12 -3.68
N ASN A 96 7.64 -17.97 -4.27
CA ASN A 96 7.85 -16.71 -3.54
C ASN A 96 6.71 -15.69 -3.72
N ILE A 97 5.84 -15.89 -4.72
CA ILE A 97 4.72 -14.98 -5.02
C ILE A 97 3.43 -15.49 -4.37
N ALA A 98 2.88 -14.73 -3.45
CA ALA A 98 1.60 -15.02 -2.80
C ALA A 98 0.42 -14.72 -3.72
N SER A 99 0.44 -13.56 -4.39
CA SER A 99 -0.65 -13.11 -5.26
C SER A 99 -0.18 -12.12 -6.31
N VAL A 100 -1.05 -11.87 -7.27
CA VAL A 100 -0.99 -10.74 -8.20
C VAL A 100 -2.18 -9.84 -7.92
N LEU A 101 -1.93 -8.55 -7.84
CA LEU A 101 -2.95 -7.52 -7.67
C LEU A 101 -3.25 -6.85 -9.00
N SER A 102 -4.53 -6.67 -9.30
CA SER A 102 -5.01 -5.74 -10.33
C SER A 102 -5.73 -4.59 -9.64
N GLN A 103 -5.14 -3.41 -9.64
CA GLN A 103 -5.65 -2.24 -8.93
C GLN A 103 -6.02 -1.14 -9.93
N SER A 104 -7.18 -0.50 -9.75
CA SER A 104 -7.57 0.66 -10.54
C SER A 104 -6.57 1.79 -10.33
N ALA A 105 -6.14 2.41 -11.43
CA ALA A 105 -5.28 3.58 -11.36
C ALA A 105 -6.01 4.77 -10.73
N VAL A 106 -5.26 5.64 -10.09
CA VAL A 106 -5.71 6.95 -9.60
C VAL A 106 -5.01 8.02 -10.43
N GLU A 107 -5.75 9.01 -10.90
CA GLU A 107 -5.16 10.18 -11.52
C GLU A 107 -4.36 10.95 -10.46
N ALA A 108 -3.03 10.93 -10.57
CA ALA A 108 -2.16 11.51 -9.56
C ALA A 108 -1.88 12.98 -9.87
N VAL A 109 -2.44 13.88 -9.07
CA VAL A 109 -2.04 15.29 -9.02
C VAL A 109 -0.84 15.45 -8.09
N TYR A 110 -0.88 14.79 -6.94
CA TYR A 110 0.24 14.60 -6.01
C TYR A 110 0.23 13.18 -5.49
N SER A 111 1.39 12.67 -5.14
CA SER A 111 1.52 11.36 -4.52
C SER A 111 2.71 11.33 -3.55
N GLY A 112 2.73 10.37 -2.64
CA GLY A 112 3.82 10.25 -1.70
C GLY A 112 3.61 9.20 -0.64
N GLY A 113 4.35 9.35 0.44
CA GLY A 113 4.31 8.50 1.62
C GLY A 113 4.07 9.28 2.90
N ALA A 114 3.66 8.58 3.95
CA ALA A 114 3.65 9.13 5.29
C ALA A 114 3.92 8.05 6.33
N LEU A 115 4.56 8.46 7.43
CA LEU A 115 4.71 7.66 8.64
C LEU A 115 3.75 8.21 9.68
N ILE A 116 3.03 7.33 10.36
CA ILE A 116 2.01 7.68 11.34
C ILE A 116 2.33 6.96 12.64
N GLY A 117 2.66 7.73 13.66
CA GLY A 117 2.89 7.23 15.00
C GLY A 117 1.74 7.54 15.97
N LYS A 118 1.98 7.27 17.25
CA LYS A 118 1.03 7.54 18.32
C LYS A 118 0.67 9.02 18.44
N ASN A 119 1.65 9.90 18.25
CA ASN A 119 1.52 11.35 18.37
C ASN A 119 1.79 12.03 17.03
N GLN A 120 1.12 13.14 16.77
CA GLN A 120 1.27 13.93 15.53
C GLN A 120 2.70 14.45 15.31
N ASP A 121 3.42 14.73 16.37
CA ASP A 121 4.80 15.26 16.31
C ASP A 121 5.79 14.29 15.65
N ASN A 122 5.42 13.02 15.58
CA ASN A 122 6.21 11.96 14.95
C ASN A 122 5.78 11.65 13.51
N ASP A 123 4.81 12.40 12.98
CA ASP A 123 4.39 12.18 11.59
C ASP A 123 5.45 12.69 10.62
N VAL A 124 5.73 11.90 9.61
CA VAL A 124 6.54 12.30 8.47
C VAL A 124 5.66 12.24 7.24
N ILE A 125 5.59 13.32 6.48
CA ILE A 125 4.85 13.40 5.23
C ILE A 125 5.82 13.78 4.13
N GLU A 126 5.86 12.97 3.09
CA GLU A 126 6.65 13.20 1.88
C GLU A 126 5.73 13.14 0.67
N GLY A 127 5.99 13.97 -0.34
CA GLY A 127 5.19 13.96 -1.55
C GLY A 127 5.84 14.69 -2.70
N VAL A 128 5.39 14.33 -3.90
CA VAL A 128 5.81 14.90 -5.17
C VAL A 128 4.60 15.21 -6.03
N ALA A 129 4.75 16.12 -7.00
CA ALA A 129 3.74 16.35 -8.02
C ALA A 129 3.67 15.16 -8.98
N GLY A 130 2.45 14.77 -9.36
CA GLY A 130 2.20 13.66 -10.28
C GLY A 130 2.40 12.28 -9.67
N LYS A 131 2.76 11.31 -10.53
CA LYS A 131 2.98 9.92 -10.16
C LYS A 131 4.33 9.76 -9.45
N GLY A 132 4.31 9.10 -8.30
CA GLY A 132 5.50 8.84 -7.49
C GLY A 132 6.39 7.69 -7.97
N ASP A 133 6.41 7.37 -9.26
CA ASP A 133 7.26 6.31 -9.82
C ASP A 133 8.76 6.58 -9.62
N ASN A 134 9.11 7.83 -9.30
CA ASN A 134 10.46 8.26 -8.95
C ASN A 134 10.67 8.47 -7.44
N PHE A 135 9.74 7.99 -6.62
CA PHE A 135 9.87 8.06 -5.16
C PHE A 135 10.95 7.08 -4.70
N MET A 136 12.20 7.44 -4.92
CA MET A 136 13.32 6.80 -4.26
C MET A 136 13.51 7.50 -2.91
N VAL A 137 13.31 6.75 -1.83
CA VAL A 137 13.66 7.18 -0.48
C VAL A 137 15.07 7.78 -0.50
N GLY A 138 15.17 9.09 -0.25
CA GLY A 138 16.45 9.82 -0.22
C GLY A 138 16.80 10.66 -1.46
N ALA A 139 15.91 10.81 -2.45
CA ALA A 139 16.10 11.81 -3.48
C ALA A 139 15.70 13.20 -2.94
N ASP A 140 16.59 14.19 -3.06
CA ASP A 140 16.47 15.56 -2.53
C ASP A 140 15.37 16.43 -3.20
N TYR A 141 14.28 15.84 -3.63
CA TYR A 141 13.15 16.55 -4.27
C TYR A 141 11.89 16.42 -3.40
N LEU A 142 11.88 17.15 -2.31
CA LEU A 142 10.63 17.52 -1.64
C LEU A 142 9.99 18.63 -2.48
N ASP A 143 9.18 18.27 -3.47
CA ASP A 143 8.26 19.23 -4.05
C ASP A 143 7.35 19.75 -2.94
N PHE A 144 7.23 21.06 -2.85
CA PHE A 144 6.46 21.70 -1.79
C PHE A 144 4.98 21.34 -2.01
N LEU A 145 4.42 20.51 -1.11
CA LEU A 145 2.99 20.19 -1.17
C LEU A 145 2.17 21.45 -0.87
N PRO A 146 1.14 21.77 -1.66
CA PRO A 146 0.24 22.86 -1.36
C PRO A 146 -0.41 22.70 0.02
N ASP A 147 -0.61 23.78 0.74
CA ASP A 147 -1.22 23.79 2.07
C ASP A 147 -2.57 23.07 2.10
N SER A 148 -3.37 23.20 1.03
CA SER A 148 -4.67 22.52 0.91
C SER A 148 -4.55 20.99 0.85
N VAL A 149 -3.50 20.47 0.22
CA VAL A 149 -3.22 19.03 0.16
C VAL A 149 -2.66 18.58 1.50
N LEU A 150 -1.72 19.33 2.06
CA LEU A 150 -1.13 19.02 3.37
C LEU A 150 -2.20 18.98 4.48
N LEU A 151 -3.17 19.90 4.45
CA LEU A 151 -4.28 19.92 5.41
C LEU A 151 -5.14 18.66 5.30
N LYS A 152 -5.48 18.22 4.07
CA LYS A 152 -6.23 16.98 3.83
C LYS A 152 -5.45 15.76 4.28
N LEU A 153 -4.14 15.73 4.04
CA LEU A 153 -3.26 14.64 4.51
C LEU A 153 -3.24 14.57 6.03
N LYS A 154 -3.00 15.69 6.71
CA LYS A 154 -3.01 15.72 8.18
C LYS A 154 -4.35 15.25 8.76
N ALA A 155 -5.47 15.63 8.14
CA ALA A 155 -6.78 15.13 8.53
C ALA A 155 -6.88 13.61 8.36
N LEU A 156 -6.41 13.06 7.24
CA LEU A 156 -6.37 11.61 7.00
C LEU A 156 -5.49 10.89 8.02
N LEU A 157 -4.28 11.42 8.30
CA LEU A 157 -3.37 10.81 9.28
C LEU A 157 -4.04 10.75 10.66
N ASN A 158 -4.76 11.81 11.05
CA ASN A 158 -5.51 11.84 12.31
C ASN A 158 -6.63 10.79 12.35
N GLU A 159 -7.35 10.57 11.23
CA GLU A 159 -8.35 9.52 11.16
C GLU A 159 -7.71 8.12 11.29
N ILE A 160 -6.59 7.87 10.63
CA ILE A 160 -5.85 6.61 10.76
C ILE A 160 -5.37 6.41 12.20
N ARG A 161 -4.89 7.47 12.85
CA ARG A 161 -4.39 7.44 14.24
C ARG A 161 -5.46 7.03 15.25
N LYS A 162 -6.75 7.26 14.97
CA LYS A 162 -7.83 6.77 15.85
C LYS A 162 -7.80 5.24 16.00
N TYR A 163 -7.23 4.55 15.02
CA TYR A 163 -7.05 3.10 15.04
C TYR A 163 -5.65 2.66 15.51
N TYR A 164 -4.88 3.57 16.14
CA TYR A 164 -3.54 3.23 16.64
C TYR A 164 -3.54 2.03 17.60
N TYR A 165 -4.58 1.91 18.43
CA TYR A 165 -4.76 0.78 19.33
C TYR A 165 -4.85 -0.57 18.60
N LEU A 166 -5.27 -0.56 17.33
CA LEU A 166 -5.44 -1.73 16.49
C LEU A 166 -4.24 -1.95 15.56
N LEU A 167 -3.68 -0.86 15.00
CA LEU A 167 -2.68 -0.90 13.94
C LEU A 167 -1.25 -0.71 14.46
N GLY A 168 -1.03 0.02 15.56
CA GLY A 168 0.28 0.52 15.95
C GLY A 168 0.81 1.57 15.00
N ASP A 169 2.12 1.69 14.91
CA ASP A 169 2.79 2.58 13.97
C ASP A 169 2.67 2.03 12.54
N VAL A 170 2.29 2.87 11.60
CA VAL A 170 2.08 2.48 10.20
C VAL A 170 2.73 3.44 9.23
N SER A 171 3.07 2.93 8.07
CA SER A 171 3.40 3.71 6.88
C SER A 171 2.31 3.56 5.85
N ILE A 172 2.04 4.63 5.12
CA ILE A 172 1.10 4.64 4.00
C ILE A 172 1.79 5.16 2.75
N GLU A 173 1.32 4.68 1.59
CA GLU A 173 1.48 5.38 0.32
C GLU A 173 0.12 5.95 -0.07
N TRP A 174 0.14 7.18 -0.54
CA TRP A 174 -1.07 7.93 -0.84
C TRP A 174 -1.00 8.61 -2.20
N VAL A 175 -2.17 8.83 -2.80
CA VAL A 175 -2.34 9.59 -4.05
C VAL A 175 -3.49 10.57 -3.87
N PHE A 176 -3.26 11.83 -4.22
CA PHE A 176 -4.29 12.86 -4.30
C PHE A 176 -4.72 13.06 -5.75
N ASP A 177 -6.01 12.89 -6.02
CA ASP A 177 -6.60 12.96 -7.37
C ASP A 177 -7.12 14.35 -7.76
N GLY A 178 -6.81 15.37 -6.95
CA GLY A 178 -7.35 16.73 -7.09
C GLY A 178 -8.56 16.99 -6.20
N THR A 179 -9.21 15.94 -5.68
CA THR A 179 -10.40 16.01 -4.84
C THR A 179 -10.19 15.35 -3.50
N LYS A 180 -9.79 14.08 -3.51
CA LYS A 180 -9.63 13.25 -2.31
C LYS A 180 -8.30 12.49 -2.34
N ILE A 181 -7.94 11.98 -1.17
CA ILE A 181 -6.74 11.15 -1.01
C ILE A 181 -7.13 9.68 -1.03
N TRP A 182 -6.38 8.91 -1.79
CA TRP A 182 -6.48 7.48 -1.90
C TRP A 182 -5.30 6.82 -1.18
N LEU A 183 -5.56 5.75 -0.42
CA LEU A 183 -4.53 4.88 0.12
C LEU A 183 -4.23 3.77 -0.89
N VAL A 184 -3.00 3.73 -1.39
CA VAL A 184 -2.52 2.72 -2.34
C VAL A 184 -1.62 1.69 -1.68
N GLN A 185 -1.22 1.94 -0.43
CA GLN A 185 -0.52 0.99 0.43
C GLN A 185 -0.69 1.35 1.91
N LEU A 186 -0.83 0.34 2.76
CA LEU A 186 -0.78 0.45 4.23
C LEU A 186 0.11 -0.67 4.76
N ASN A 187 1.17 -0.30 5.49
CA ASN A 187 2.08 -1.26 6.12
C ASN A 187 2.22 -0.96 7.60
N GLN A 188 2.35 -2.01 8.39
CA GLN A 188 2.74 -1.91 9.78
C GLN A 188 4.25 -1.68 9.87
N ILE A 189 4.67 -0.72 10.69
CA ILE A 189 6.07 -0.51 11.01
C ILE A 189 6.42 -1.50 12.13
N LYS A 190 7.41 -2.34 11.90
CA LYS A 190 7.90 -3.23 12.96
C LYS A 190 8.63 -2.38 13.99
N ASP A 191 8.28 -2.53 15.27
CA ASP A 191 9.15 -2.09 16.35
C ASP A 191 10.51 -2.80 16.17
N THR A 192 11.45 -2.12 15.54
CA THR A 192 12.85 -2.49 15.65
C THR A 192 13.20 -2.12 17.10
N GLY A 193 13.13 -3.11 18.00
CA GLY A 193 13.42 -2.91 19.41
C GLY A 193 14.84 -2.38 19.64
N LEU A 194 15.00 -1.09 19.42
CA LEU A 194 16.09 -0.24 19.87
C LEU A 194 15.45 0.79 20.81
N GLY A 195 15.11 0.31 22.00
CA GLY A 195 14.81 1.12 23.16
C GLY A 195 16.04 1.16 24.04
#